data_cf40590eb2f519472fdeef50be4dd7c8
#
_entry.id   cf40590eb2f519472fdeef50be4dd7c8
#
_cell.length_a   1.000
_cell.length_b   1.000
_cell.length_c   1.000
_cell.angle_alpha   90.00
_cell.angle_beta   90.00
_cell.angle_gamma   90.00
#
_symmetry.space_group_name_H-M   'P 1'
#
loop_
_entity.id
_entity.type
_entity.pdbx_description
1 polymer ?
#
loop_
_entity_poly.entity_id
_entity_poly.type
_entity_poly.pdbx_seq_one_letter_code
_entity_poly.pdbx_strand_id
1 'polypeptide(L)'
;MAGLDFFIRPATGTTSSDWVRIPNCDIHVRLTRRLTRTIIRGEEGDNLHDEGSESTVYTVKGEVDLENYKRILSMFRSGQPYIHDPFEERDVKVLFAAMEYEGSSEAFMCELIEDIV
;
A
#
# COMPACT_ATOMS: atom_id res chain seq x y z
N MET A 1 19.89 -9.78 2.75
CA MET A 1 19.50 -8.48 2.23
C MET A 1 18.74 -7.70 3.29
N ALA A 2 19.10 -6.46 3.53
CA ALA A 2 18.40 -5.65 4.50
C ALA A 2 17.01 -5.28 3.99
N GLY A 3 16.02 -5.34 4.86
CA GLY A 3 14.69 -4.89 4.54
C GLY A 3 14.59 -3.36 4.51
N LEU A 4 13.43 -2.87 4.16
CA LEU A 4 13.15 -1.44 4.11
C LEU A 4 12.40 -1.03 5.37
N ASP A 5 12.52 0.23 5.74
CA ASP A 5 11.69 0.78 6.80
C ASP A 5 10.32 1.15 6.22
N PHE A 6 9.26 0.70 6.87
CA PHE A 6 7.91 1.03 6.49
C PHE A 6 7.34 2.05 7.47
N PHE A 7 6.74 3.11 6.95
CA PHE A 7 6.13 4.17 7.76
C PHE A 7 4.66 4.31 7.40
N ILE A 8 3.82 4.38 8.42
CA ILE A 8 2.39 4.58 8.26
C ILE A 8 1.88 5.54 9.33
N ARG A 9 0.97 6.43 8.96
CA ARG A 9 0.35 7.37 9.90
C ARG A 9 -1.15 7.49 9.64
N PRO A 10 -1.93 7.86 10.67
CA PRO A 10 -3.36 8.13 10.45
C PRO A 10 -3.56 9.36 9.57
N ALA A 11 -4.72 9.44 8.91
CA ALA A 11 -5.03 10.53 8.00
C ALA A 11 -4.99 11.91 8.68
N THR A 12 -5.31 11.95 9.97
CA THR A 12 -5.30 13.19 10.75
C THR A 12 -3.95 13.53 11.37
N GLY A 13 -2.99 12.61 11.27
CA GLY A 13 -1.66 12.83 11.84
C GLY A 13 -0.82 13.73 10.96
N THR A 14 -0.24 14.77 11.55
CA THR A 14 0.58 15.73 10.80
C THR A 14 1.97 15.93 11.38
N THR A 15 2.28 15.27 12.50
CA THR A 15 3.57 15.40 13.15
C THR A 15 4.41 14.15 12.96
N SER A 16 5.72 14.29 13.20
CA SER A 16 6.62 13.14 13.06
C SER A 16 6.32 12.01 14.05
N SER A 17 5.72 12.33 15.19
CA SER A 17 5.34 11.32 16.19
C SER A 17 4.12 10.49 15.79
N ASP A 18 3.37 10.93 14.79
CA ASP A 18 2.20 10.18 14.30
C ASP A 18 2.60 9.01 13.40
N TRP A 19 3.83 9.00 12.89
CA TRP A 19 4.32 7.92 12.07
C TRP A 19 4.67 6.70 12.90
N VAL A 20 4.16 5.55 12.49
CA VAL A 20 4.58 4.25 13.04
C VAL A 20 5.66 3.71 12.11
N ARG A 21 6.83 3.44 12.67
CA ARG A 21 7.95 2.89 11.90
C ARG A 21 8.06 1.39 12.15
N ILE A 22 8.13 0.62 11.08
CA ILE A 22 8.37 -0.82 11.14
C ILE A 22 9.66 -1.10 10.38
N PRO A 23 10.74 -1.46 11.06
CA PRO A 23 12.01 -1.72 10.39
C PRO A 23 12.05 -3.10 9.74
N ASN A 24 12.93 -3.27 8.79
CA ASN A 24 13.19 -4.55 8.13
C ASN A 24 11.95 -5.20 7.51
N CYS A 25 11.15 -4.39 6.82
CA CYS A 25 9.98 -4.90 6.12
C CYS A 25 10.34 -5.36 4.71
N ASP A 26 9.63 -6.37 4.25
CA ASP A 26 9.61 -6.75 2.85
C ASP A 26 8.43 -6.00 2.22
N ILE A 27 8.73 -5.03 1.38
CA ILE A 27 7.70 -4.21 0.73
C ILE A 27 7.67 -4.55 -0.75
N HIS A 28 6.53 -5.08 -1.19
CA HIS A 28 6.31 -5.42 -2.58
C HIS A 28 5.31 -4.44 -3.17
N VAL A 29 5.64 -3.84 -4.29
CA VAL A 29 4.75 -2.92 -4.99
C VAL A 29 4.37 -3.51 -6.34
N ARG A 30 3.08 -3.49 -6.61
CA ARG A 30 2.53 -3.97 -7.87
C ARG A 30 1.73 -2.85 -8.52
N LEU A 31 2.08 -2.55 -9.76
CA LEU A 31 1.41 -1.53 -10.55
C LEU A 31 0.62 -2.19 -11.65
N THR A 32 -0.63 -1.80 -11.80
CA THR A 32 -1.47 -2.25 -12.91
C THR A 32 -2.11 -1.04 -13.57
N ARG A 33 -2.28 -1.13 -14.86
CA ARG A 33 -2.91 -0.06 -15.63
C ARG A 33 -4.16 -0.59 -16.29
N ARG A 34 -5.24 0.18 -16.20
CA ARG A 34 -6.50 -0.20 -16.84
C ARG A 34 -6.41 0.08 -18.33
N LEU A 35 -6.57 -0.97 -19.14
CA LEU A 35 -6.54 -0.88 -20.58
C LEU A 35 -7.83 -1.46 -21.14
N THR A 36 -8.34 -0.81 -22.20
CA THR A 36 -9.46 -1.33 -22.95
C THR A 36 -8.95 -1.75 -24.32
N ARG A 37 -9.24 -2.98 -24.71
CA ARG A 37 -8.85 -3.52 -26.00
C ARG A 37 -10.08 -3.64 -26.89
N THR A 38 -10.02 -2.98 -28.05
CA THR A 38 -11.11 -3.02 -29.02
C THR A 38 -10.62 -3.64 -30.31
N ILE A 39 -11.37 -4.64 -30.80
CA ILE A 39 -11.10 -5.25 -32.09
C ILE A 39 -11.86 -4.45 -33.14
N ILE A 40 -11.13 -3.88 -34.09
CA ILE A 40 -11.72 -3.09 -35.18
C ILE A 40 -11.93 -3.99 -36.38
N ARG A 41 -13.20 -4.13 -36.79
CA ARG A 41 -13.55 -4.99 -37.91
C ARG A 41 -13.04 -4.39 -39.24
N GLY A 42 -12.31 -5.21 -40.01
CA GLY A 42 -11.80 -4.82 -41.31
C GLY A 42 -10.45 -4.11 -41.30
N GLU A 43 -9.87 -3.93 -40.13
CA GLU A 43 -8.54 -3.37 -39.98
C GLU A 43 -7.61 -4.39 -39.35
N GLU A 44 -6.32 -4.19 -39.53
CA GLU A 44 -5.34 -5.08 -38.93
C GLU A 44 -5.05 -4.66 -37.51
N GLY A 45 -5.02 -5.65 -36.61
CA GLY A 45 -4.64 -5.46 -35.20
C GLY A 45 -5.75 -4.96 -34.33
N ASP A 46 -5.40 -4.79 -33.09
CA ASP A 46 -6.31 -4.32 -32.06
C ASP A 46 -6.03 -2.86 -31.73
N ASN A 47 -7.08 -2.15 -31.38
CA ASN A 47 -6.94 -0.81 -30.86
C ASN A 47 -6.86 -0.89 -29.33
N LEU A 48 -5.69 -0.62 -28.77
CA LEU A 48 -5.52 -0.55 -27.32
C LEU A 48 -5.79 0.86 -26.85
N HIS A 49 -6.71 0.97 -25.94
CA HIS A 49 -7.08 2.24 -25.37
C HIS A 49 -6.64 2.27 -23.90
N ASP A 50 -5.76 3.21 -23.57
CA ASP A 50 -5.30 3.44 -22.21
C ASP A 50 -6.23 4.43 -21.54
N GLU A 51 -6.96 3.97 -20.53
CA GLU A 51 -7.89 4.82 -19.79
C GLU A 51 -7.20 5.76 -18.82
N GLY A 52 -5.85 5.68 -18.71
CA GLY A 52 -5.08 6.56 -17.87
C GLY A 52 -5.16 6.25 -16.39
N SER A 53 -5.94 5.25 -16.01
CA SER A 53 -6.05 4.83 -14.63
C SER A 53 -4.96 3.84 -14.29
N GLU A 54 -4.33 4.02 -13.14
CA GLU A 54 -3.40 3.02 -12.67
C GLU A 54 -3.73 2.70 -11.21
N SER A 55 -3.47 1.47 -10.84
CA SER A 55 -3.70 0.98 -9.48
C SER A 55 -2.37 0.50 -8.92
N THR A 56 -2.04 0.97 -7.73
CA THR A 56 -0.83 0.58 -7.04
C THR A 56 -1.20 -0.19 -5.77
N VAL A 57 -0.67 -1.40 -5.65
CA VAL A 57 -0.90 -2.25 -4.49
C VAL A 57 0.42 -2.47 -3.78
N TYR A 58 0.45 -2.19 -2.49
CA TYR A 58 1.61 -2.42 -1.64
C TYR A 58 1.34 -3.61 -0.74
N THR A 59 2.23 -4.57 -0.73
CA THR A 59 2.18 -5.68 0.22
C THR A 59 3.37 -5.54 1.15
N VAL A 60 3.10 -5.41 2.45
CA VAL A 60 4.13 -5.18 3.46
C VAL A 60 4.14 -6.35 4.41
N LYS A 61 5.32 -6.92 4.61
CA LYS A 61 5.52 -8.01 5.56
C LYS A 61 6.68 -7.67 6.47
N GLY A 62 6.50 -7.93 7.76
CA GLY A 62 7.55 -7.64 8.73
C GLY A 62 7.15 -8.12 10.12
N GLU A 63 7.87 -7.64 11.12
CA GLU A 63 7.58 -7.94 12.51
C GLU A 63 7.17 -6.66 13.22
N VAL A 64 6.09 -6.74 13.98
CA VAL A 64 5.52 -5.58 14.67
C VAL A 64 5.20 -5.99 16.10
N ASP A 65 5.60 -5.17 17.07
CA ASP A 65 5.22 -5.45 18.45
C ASP A 65 3.73 -5.17 18.63
N LEU A 66 3.17 -5.69 19.72
CA LEU A 66 1.73 -5.60 19.96
C LEU A 66 1.27 -4.14 20.07
N GLU A 67 2.07 -3.28 20.66
CA GLU A 67 1.72 -1.87 20.83
C GLU A 67 1.59 -1.15 19.48
N ASN A 68 2.55 -1.35 18.61
CA ASN A 68 2.49 -0.76 17.27
C ASN A 68 1.39 -1.40 16.42
N TYR A 69 1.15 -2.70 16.59
CA TYR A 69 0.04 -3.35 15.90
C TYR A 69 -1.30 -2.71 16.30
N LYS A 70 -1.49 -2.40 17.57
CA LYS A 70 -2.72 -1.73 18.03
C LYS A 70 -2.90 -0.36 17.38
N ARG A 71 -1.81 0.38 17.20
CA ARG A 71 -1.84 1.67 16.52
C ARG A 71 -2.27 1.52 15.08
N ILE A 72 -1.70 0.54 14.38
CA ILE A 72 -2.05 0.27 12.98
C ILE A 72 -3.48 -0.25 12.85
N LEU A 73 -3.92 -1.09 13.78
CA LEU A 73 -5.29 -1.59 13.80
C LEU A 73 -6.30 -0.44 13.95
N SER A 74 -5.98 0.55 14.76
CA SER A 74 -6.80 1.74 14.89
C SER A 74 -6.92 2.49 13.55
N MET A 75 -5.82 2.60 12.82
CA MET A 75 -5.83 3.19 11.47
C MET A 75 -6.69 2.38 10.50
N PHE A 76 -6.60 1.06 10.58
CA PHE A 76 -7.39 0.16 9.73
C PHE A 76 -8.89 0.41 9.90
N ARG A 77 -9.32 0.69 11.13
CA ARG A 77 -10.74 0.87 11.45
C ARG A 77 -11.24 2.29 11.32
N SER A 78 -10.35 3.27 11.34
CA SER A 78 -10.76 4.67 11.39
C SER A 78 -10.72 5.40 10.05
N GLY A 79 -10.20 4.80 9.00
CA GLY A 79 -10.19 5.44 7.70
C GLY A 79 -8.97 5.14 6.85
N GLN A 80 -8.58 6.12 6.04
CA GLN A 80 -7.51 5.96 5.07
C GLN A 80 -6.22 6.53 5.62
N PRO A 81 -5.21 5.69 5.89
CA PRO A 81 -3.91 6.19 6.36
C PRO A 81 -3.05 6.69 5.22
N TYR A 82 -1.94 7.32 5.59
CA TYR A 82 -0.87 7.64 4.65
C TYR A 82 0.31 6.74 4.93
N ILE A 83 0.99 6.32 3.88
CA ILE A 83 2.27 5.61 4.00
C ILE A 83 3.35 6.41 3.30
N HIS A 84 4.60 6.18 3.69
CA HIS A 84 5.73 6.71 2.95
C HIS A 84 6.21 5.65 1.96
N ASP A 85 6.12 5.96 0.67
CA ASP A 85 6.58 5.08 -0.40
C ASP A 85 8.09 5.22 -0.55
N PRO A 86 8.87 4.19 -0.19
CA PRO A 86 10.33 4.30 -0.28
C PRO A 86 10.86 4.22 -1.71
N PHE A 87 10.03 3.80 -2.66
CA PHE A 87 10.44 3.65 -4.06
C PHE A 87 10.36 4.96 -4.82
N GLU A 88 9.32 5.75 -4.55
CA GLU A 88 9.12 7.05 -5.19
C GLU A 88 9.35 8.21 -4.23
N GLU A 89 9.66 7.91 -2.98
CA GLU A 89 9.96 8.89 -1.94
C GLU A 89 8.86 9.94 -1.77
N ARG A 90 7.61 9.47 -1.69
CA ARG A 90 6.45 10.34 -1.50
C ARG A 90 5.49 9.74 -0.48
N ASP A 91 4.68 10.60 0.11
CA ASP A 91 3.61 10.15 1.00
C ASP A 91 2.38 9.86 0.17
N VAL A 92 1.78 8.70 0.42
CA VAL A 92 0.67 8.17 -0.38
C VAL A 92 -0.51 7.86 0.51
N LYS A 93 -1.68 8.33 0.12
CA LYS A 93 -2.92 7.96 0.79
C LYS A 93 -3.36 6.59 0.29
N VAL A 94 -3.67 5.69 1.21
CA VAL A 94 -3.97 4.30 0.86
C VAL A 94 -5.23 3.81 1.56
N LEU A 95 -5.77 2.70 1.03
CA LEU A 95 -6.85 1.94 1.63
C LEU A 95 -6.30 0.60 2.07
N PHE A 96 -6.69 0.15 3.25
CA PHE A 96 -6.35 -1.20 3.68
C PHE A 96 -7.24 -2.21 2.95
N ALA A 97 -6.62 -3.13 2.24
CA ALA A 97 -7.33 -4.24 1.62
C ALA A 97 -7.36 -5.46 2.54
N ALA A 98 -6.26 -5.69 3.27
CA ALA A 98 -6.14 -6.81 4.18
C ALA A 98 -5.06 -6.54 5.22
N MET A 99 -5.15 -7.20 6.36
CA MET A 99 -4.14 -7.12 7.40
C MET A 99 -4.16 -8.41 8.21
N GLU A 100 -3.00 -8.96 8.47
CA GLU A 100 -2.83 -10.17 9.27
C GLU A 100 -1.76 -9.94 10.32
N TYR A 101 -1.96 -10.50 11.49
CA TYR A 101 -1.00 -10.42 12.57
C TYR A 101 -1.01 -11.71 13.37
N GLU A 102 0.17 -12.25 13.62
CA GLU A 102 0.33 -13.44 14.45
C GLU A 102 1.00 -13.04 15.75
N GLY A 103 0.27 -13.18 16.86
CA GLY A 103 0.73 -12.70 18.15
C GLY A 103 1.94 -13.44 18.71
N SER A 104 2.11 -14.72 18.38
CA SER A 104 3.21 -15.51 18.93
C SER A 104 4.56 -15.16 18.31
N SER A 105 4.58 -14.85 17.02
CA SER A 105 5.81 -14.52 16.29
C SER A 105 5.94 -13.05 15.98
N GLU A 106 4.91 -12.26 16.25
CA GLU A 106 4.78 -10.86 15.87
C GLU A 106 4.84 -10.63 14.37
N ALA A 107 4.61 -11.68 13.59
CA ALA A 107 4.59 -11.56 12.13
C ALA A 107 3.40 -10.74 11.66
N PHE A 108 3.67 -9.75 10.85
CA PHE A 108 2.68 -8.80 10.37
C PHE A 108 2.68 -8.75 8.85
N MET A 109 1.50 -8.70 8.26
CA MET A 109 1.34 -8.52 6.84
C MET A 109 0.15 -7.61 6.59
N CYS A 110 0.29 -6.67 5.67
CA CYS A 110 -0.85 -5.89 5.22
C CYS A 110 -0.77 -5.66 3.71
N GLU A 111 -1.94 -5.47 3.14
CA GLU A 111 -2.08 -5.15 1.73
C GLU A 111 -2.80 -3.81 1.63
N LEU A 112 -2.20 -2.90 0.90
CA LEU A 112 -2.66 -1.52 0.81
C LEU A 112 -2.82 -1.14 -0.66
N ILE A 113 -3.89 -0.42 -0.96
CA ILE A 113 -4.15 0.05 -2.32
C ILE A 113 -4.08 1.57 -2.31
N GLU A 114 -3.31 2.14 -3.23
CA GLU A 114 -3.22 3.59 -3.36
C GLU A 114 -4.58 4.16 -3.76
N ASP A 115 -5.02 5.18 -3.02
CA ASP A 115 -6.24 5.89 -3.34
C ASP A 115 -5.91 7.03 -4.31
N ILE A 116 -6.21 6.81 -5.57
CA ILE A 116 -6.02 7.80 -6.62
C ILE A 116 -7.36 8.50 -6.83
N VAL A 117 -7.41 9.73 -6.42
CA VAL A 117 -8.62 10.54 -6.52
C VAL A 117 -8.58 11.40 -7.77
#